data_72c12fe1f67509bbd84af718118b4160
#
_entry.id   72c12fe1f67509bbd84af718118b4160
#
_cell.length_a   1.000
_cell.length_b   1.000
_cell.length_c   1.000
_cell.angle_alpha   90.00
_cell.angle_beta   90.00
_cell.angle_gamma   90.00
#
_symmetry.space_group_name_H-M   'P 1'
#
loop_
_entity.id
_entity.type
_entity.pdbx_description
1 polymer ?
#
loop_
_entity_poly.entity_id
_entity_poly.type
_entity_poly.pdbx_seq_one_letter_code
_entity_poly.pdbx_strand_id
1 'polypeptide(L)'
;ISARFMKEATHNRKETWDIGFYLYSNPIFPINRNSSYKLYLYKELALNCINEKGHPYSKEVKKHIFSAIFCEILGTLHQSMPIQEDGPNLYNNRSTYIFRNFMEKVSEDDGTHRSVAYYADKLCYSSKHLSTVIKKVCGKSPLTIINEHAMECIKYKLRHSEMSMKEMADFFNFTNPSFFGKFVKGHIGMSRCNIGIRER
;
A
#
# COMPACT_ATOMS: atom_id res chain seq x y z
N ILE A 1 6.02 -5.51 -0.03
CA ILE A 1 4.72 -5.95 0.54
C ILE A 1 3.65 -5.12 -0.16
N SER A 2 2.63 -5.75 -0.76
CA SER A 2 1.57 -5.02 -1.47
C SER A 2 0.58 -4.38 -0.49
N ALA A 3 -0.01 -3.23 -0.88
CA ALA A 3 -1.05 -2.57 -0.08
C ALA A 3 -2.24 -3.50 0.22
N ARG A 4 -2.58 -4.39 -0.74
CA ARG A 4 -3.63 -5.39 -0.57
C ARG A 4 -3.29 -6.41 0.52
N PHE A 5 -2.03 -6.91 0.55
CA PHE A 5 -1.57 -7.80 1.61
C PHE A 5 -1.65 -7.12 2.98
N MET A 6 -1.24 -5.84 3.05
CA MET A 6 -1.36 -5.04 4.26
C MET A 6 -2.82 -4.94 4.73
N LYS A 7 -3.74 -4.64 3.81
CA LYS A 7 -5.18 -4.56 4.08
C LYS A 7 -5.75 -5.89 4.59
N GLU A 8 -5.39 -7.00 3.96
CA GLU A 8 -5.82 -8.34 4.39
C GLU A 8 -5.22 -8.74 5.74
N ALA A 9 -3.93 -8.48 5.97
CA ALA A 9 -3.22 -8.83 7.20
C ALA A 9 -3.69 -8.05 8.42
N THR A 10 -4.15 -6.81 8.24
CA THR A 10 -4.58 -5.93 9.32
C THR A 10 -6.10 -5.88 9.52
N HIS A 11 -6.87 -6.68 8.77
CA HIS A 11 -8.33 -6.62 8.79
C HIS A 11 -8.88 -5.21 8.57
N ASN A 12 -8.17 -4.40 7.75
CA ASN A 12 -8.55 -3.03 7.40
C ASN A 12 -8.75 -2.10 8.62
N ARG A 13 -7.99 -2.30 9.70
CA ARG A 13 -8.10 -1.45 10.90
C ARG A 13 -7.61 -0.04 10.59
N LYS A 14 -8.37 0.97 11.00
CA LYS A 14 -8.00 2.40 10.88
C LYS A 14 -6.62 2.70 11.49
N GLU A 15 -6.30 2.01 12.58
CA GLU A 15 -5.01 2.09 13.28
C GLU A 15 -3.79 1.81 12.39
N THR A 16 -3.96 1.05 11.32
CA THR A 16 -2.85 0.72 10.39
C THR A 16 -2.31 1.96 9.68
N TRP A 17 -3.17 2.91 9.35
CA TRP A 17 -2.78 4.17 8.74
C TRP A 17 -2.04 5.08 9.71
N ASP A 18 -2.47 5.10 10.96
CA ASP A 18 -1.82 5.87 12.02
C ASP A 18 -0.41 5.35 12.27
N ILE A 19 -0.26 4.02 12.32
CA ILE A 19 1.06 3.36 12.43
C ILE A 19 1.93 3.64 11.19
N GLY A 20 1.37 3.55 9.98
CA GLY A 20 2.09 3.88 8.75
C GLY A 20 2.59 5.32 8.73
N PHE A 21 1.78 6.25 9.21
CA PHE A 21 2.16 7.66 9.33
C PHE A 21 3.22 7.89 10.42
N TYR A 22 3.08 7.21 11.56
CA TYR A 22 4.09 7.25 12.62
C TYR A 22 5.45 6.75 12.12
N LEU A 23 5.50 5.64 11.39
CA LEU A 23 6.72 5.10 10.78
C LEU A 23 7.34 6.03 9.75
N TYR A 24 6.50 6.70 8.95
CA TYR A 24 6.99 7.66 7.99
C TYR A 24 7.72 8.83 8.67
N SER A 25 7.18 9.30 9.79
CA SER A 25 7.76 10.40 10.59
C SER A 25 8.89 9.94 11.51
N ASN A 26 8.89 8.66 11.90
CA ASN A 26 9.84 8.05 12.84
C ASN A 26 10.36 6.73 12.26
N PRO A 27 11.28 6.77 11.26
CA PRO A 27 11.76 5.57 10.58
C PRO A 27 12.60 4.66 11.48
N ILE A 28 13.01 5.14 12.63
CA ILE A 28 13.75 4.38 13.65
C ILE A 28 12.94 4.42 14.94
N PHE A 29 12.60 3.25 15.47
CA PHE A 29 11.88 3.13 16.74
C PHE A 29 12.52 2.04 17.63
N PRO A 30 12.49 2.22 18.95
CA PRO A 30 13.05 1.23 19.87
C PRO A 30 12.18 -0.02 19.90
N ILE A 31 12.83 -1.17 19.91
CA ILE A 31 12.19 -2.48 20.07
C ILE A 31 12.67 -3.09 21.40
N ASN A 32 11.74 -3.59 22.21
CA ASN A 32 12.11 -4.29 23.43
C ASN A 32 12.75 -5.66 23.10
N ARG A 33 13.51 -6.21 24.06
CA ARG A 33 14.27 -7.46 23.87
C ARG A 33 13.35 -8.64 23.49
N ASN A 34 12.16 -8.72 24.05
CA ASN A 34 11.22 -9.81 23.78
C ASN A 34 10.67 -9.75 22.36
N SER A 35 10.23 -8.56 21.90
CA SER A 35 9.76 -8.36 20.51
C SER A 35 10.91 -8.59 19.51
N SER A 36 12.13 -8.16 19.83
CA SER A 36 13.31 -8.42 18.99
C SER A 36 13.56 -9.93 18.84
N TYR A 37 13.48 -10.70 19.93
CA TYR A 37 13.64 -12.15 19.89
C TYR A 37 12.54 -12.84 19.08
N LYS A 38 11.28 -12.45 19.24
CA LYS A 38 10.17 -12.98 18.44
C LYS A 38 10.36 -12.70 16.94
N LEU A 39 10.73 -11.47 16.58
CA LEU A 39 10.99 -11.11 15.18
C LEU A 39 12.16 -11.91 14.59
N TYR A 40 13.18 -12.19 15.37
CA TYR A 40 14.26 -13.09 14.98
C TYR A 40 13.74 -14.51 14.68
N LEU A 41 12.92 -15.10 15.56
CA LEU A 41 12.33 -16.43 15.34
C LEU A 41 11.43 -16.46 14.09
N TYR A 42 10.60 -15.45 13.90
CA TYR A 42 9.79 -15.33 12.68
C TYR A 42 10.64 -15.22 11.40
N LYS A 43 11.76 -14.50 11.47
CA LYS A 43 12.71 -14.40 10.34
C LYS A 43 13.28 -15.78 9.99
N GLU A 44 13.76 -16.53 10.96
CA GLU A 44 14.30 -17.87 10.75
C GLU A 44 13.24 -18.81 10.15
N LEU A 45 12.01 -18.77 10.69
CA LEU A 45 10.89 -19.55 10.17
C LEU A 45 10.56 -19.17 8.73
N ALA A 46 10.52 -17.87 8.42
CA ALA A 46 10.26 -17.39 7.06
C ALA A 46 11.33 -17.85 6.07
N LEU A 47 12.62 -17.78 6.44
CA LEU A 47 13.72 -18.23 5.60
C LEU A 47 13.65 -19.74 5.33
N ASN A 48 13.34 -20.55 6.33
CA ASN A 48 13.16 -21.99 6.16
C ASN A 48 12.01 -22.29 5.19
N CYS A 49 10.85 -21.64 5.37
CA CYS A 49 9.70 -21.85 4.49
C CYS A 49 9.92 -21.32 3.06
N ILE A 50 10.74 -20.29 2.85
CA ILE A 50 11.09 -19.82 1.50
C ILE A 50 11.93 -20.86 0.77
N ASN A 51 12.86 -21.49 1.45
CA ASN A 51 13.79 -22.47 0.89
C ASN A 51 13.15 -23.86 0.69
N GLU A 52 12.04 -24.14 1.38
CA GLU A 52 11.32 -25.41 1.27
C GLU A 52 10.63 -25.53 -0.09
N LYS A 53 10.91 -26.62 -0.81
CA LYS A 53 10.30 -26.95 -2.09
C LYS A 53 9.33 -28.13 -1.95
N GLY A 54 8.20 -28.07 -2.67
CA GLY A 54 7.27 -29.22 -2.76
C GLY A 54 6.21 -29.31 -1.67
N HIS A 55 6.16 -28.38 -0.71
CA HIS A 55 5.10 -28.38 0.29
C HIS A 55 3.76 -27.94 -0.33
N PRO A 56 2.67 -28.74 -0.23
CA PRO A 56 1.38 -28.48 -0.89
C PRO A 56 0.77 -27.13 -0.54
N TYR A 57 0.93 -26.68 0.70
CA TYR A 57 0.39 -25.43 1.23
C TYR A 57 1.47 -24.34 1.43
N SER A 58 2.58 -24.43 0.70
CA SER A 58 3.73 -23.49 0.86
C SER A 58 3.33 -22.02 0.71
N LYS A 59 2.40 -21.71 -0.18
CA LYS A 59 1.94 -20.35 -0.44
C LYS A 59 1.13 -19.80 0.75
N GLU A 60 0.25 -20.60 1.30
CA GLU A 60 -0.59 -20.27 2.44
C GLU A 60 0.25 -20.12 3.70
N VAL A 61 1.16 -21.05 3.96
CA VAL A 61 2.09 -20.99 5.10
C VAL A 61 2.92 -19.72 5.05
N LYS A 62 3.52 -19.39 3.91
CA LYS A 62 4.28 -18.14 3.72
C LYS A 62 3.40 -16.91 3.99
N LYS A 63 2.17 -16.89 3.47
CA LYS A 63 1.23 -15.80 3.71
C LYS A 63 0.98 -15.60 5.21
N HIS A 64 0.74 -16.65 5.95
CA HIS A 64 0.45 -16.58 7.39
C HIS A 64 1.68 -16.17 8.22
N ILE A 65 2.87 -16.66 7.88
CA ILE A 65 4.11 -16.24 8.54
C ILE A 65 4.36 -14.74 8.33
N PHE A 66 4.23 -14.23 7.10
CA PHE A 66 4.38 -12.81 6.84
C PHE A 66 3.29 -11.96 7.53
N SER A 67 2.07 -12.48 7.63
CA SER A 67 1.00 -11.81 8.40
C SER A 67 1.35 -11.74 9.89
N ALA A 68 1.88 -12.82 10.47
CA ALA A 68 2.30 -12.84 11.87
C ALA A 68 3.44 -11.86 12.15
N ILE A 69 4.48 -11.83 11.30
CA ILE A 69 5.56 -10.84 11.38
C ILE A 69 5.00 -9.42 11.39
N PHE A 70 4.08 -9.16 10.46
CA PHE A 70 3.48 -7.84 10.32
C PHE A 70 2.66 -7.45 11.55
N CYS A 71 1.85 -8.36 12.08
CA CYS A 71 1.09 -8.13 13.31
C CYS A 71 2.00 -7.89 14.53
N GLU A 72 3.12 -8.61 14.66
CA GLU A 72 4.06 -8.38 15.75
C GLU A 72 4.73 -7.01 15.65
N ILE A 73 5.10 -6.58 14.43
CA ILE A 73 5.63 -5.23 14.19
C ILE A 73 4.59 -4.17 14.57
N LEU A 74 3.33 -4.33 14.12
CA LEU A 74 2.25 -3.40 14.44
C LEU A 74 1.99 -3.34 15.96
N GLY A 75 1.96 -4.48 16.64
CA GLY A 75 1.78 -4.53 18.10
C GLY A 75 2.92 -3.83 18.85
N THR A 76 4.16 -4.04 18.41
CA THR A 76 5.34 -3.39 18.99
C THR A 76 5.29 -1.87 18.78
N LEU A 77 4.91 -1.43 17.58
CA LEU A 77 4.76 -0.02 17.26
C LEU A 77 3.65 0.63 18.08
N HIS A 78 2.51 -0.02 18.20
CA HIS A 78 1.39 0.47 19.00
C HIS A 78 1.79 0.68 20.47
N GLN A 79 2.59 -0.23 21.03
CA GLN A 79 3.13 -0.10 22.39
C GLN A 79 4.18 1.03 22.52
N SER A 80 4.90 1.32 21.44
CA SER A 80 5.93 2.37 21.39
C SER A 80 5.39 3.76 21.08
N MET A 81 4.15 3.83 20.58
CA MET A 81 3.49 5.11 20.32
C MET A 81 3.18 5.80 21.66
N PRO A 82 3.56 7.06 21.85
CA PRO A 82 3.19 7.79 23.06
C PRO A 82 1.65 7.89 23.13
N ILE A 83 1.09 7.34 24.19
CA ILE A 83 -0.31 7.59 24.57
C ILE A 83 -0.34 9.06 25.01
N GLN A 84 -0.68 9.96 24.11
CA GLN A 84 -0.83 11.37 24.43
C GLN A 84 -2.27 11.59 24.88
N GLU A 85 -2.48 11.54 26.21
CA GLU A 85 -3.77 11.93 26.81
C GLU A 85 -4.03 13.44 26.66
N ASP A 86 -3.00 14.33 26.58
CA ASP A 86 -3.21 15.78 26.63
C ASP A 86 -2.17 16.65 25.85
N GLY A 87 -1.52 16.15 24.79
CA GLY A 87 -0.61 16.95 23.98
C GLY A 87 -1.22 17.46 22.66
N PRO A 88 -0.56 18.43 21.95
CA PRO A 88 -0.98 18.78 20.59
C PRO A 88 -0.76 17.58 19.69
N ASN A 89 -1.79 16.74 19.62
CA ASN A 89 -1.84 15.48 18.90
C ASN A 89 -1.39 15.70 17.45
N LEU A 90 -0.25 15.16 17.06
CA LEU A 90 0.11 14.99 15.65
C LEU A 90 -1.03 14.29 14.88
N TYR A 91 -1.84 13.50 15.59
CA TYR A 91 -3.02 12.80 15.09
C TYR A 91 -4.26 13.69 14.95
N ASN A 92 -4.38 14.78 15.71
CA ASN A 92 -5.49 15.73 15.66
C ASN A 92 -5.24 16.90 14.70
N ASN A 93 -4.09 16.94 14.01
CA ASN A 93 -3.88 17.96 12.99
C ASN A 93 -4.83 17.68 11.81
N ARG A 94 -5.65 18.68 11.47
CA ARG A 94 -6.58 18.64 10.32
C ARG A 94 -5.90 18.14 9.03
N SER A 95 -4.64 18.46 8.84
CA SER A 95 -3.86 17.99 7.68
C SER A 95 -3.63 16.49 7.68
N THR A 96 -3.30 15.90 8.83
CA THR A 96 -3.12 14.46 9.00
C THR A 96 -4.44 13.70 8.82
N TYR A 97 -5.54 14.25 9.33
CA TYR A 97 -6.88 13.71 9.13
C TYR A 97 -7.25 13.68 7.64
N ILE A 98 -7.01 14.79 6.90
CA ILE A 98 -7.26 14.86 5.46
C ILE A 98 -6.41 13.85 4.71
N PHE A 99 -5.12 13.74 5.06
CA PHE A 99 -4.20 12.77 4.45
C PHE A 99 -4.66 11.33 4.66
N ARG A 100 -5.04 10.96 5.88
CA ARG A 100 -5.56 9.63 6.20
C ARG A 100 -6.80 9.28 5.38
N ASN A 101 -7.79 10.18 5.36
CA ASN A 101 -9.01 9.97 4.57
C ASN A 101 -8.71 9.85 3.07
N PHE A 102 -7.75 10.63 2.57
CA PHE A 102 -7.29 10.52 1.18
C PHE A 102 -6.68 9.14 0.91
N MET A 103 -5.78 8.66 1.76
CA MET A 103 -5.15 7.34 1.62
C MET A 103 -6.18 6.21 1.72
N GLU A 104 -7.16 6.33 2.62
CA GLU A 104 -8.27 5.39 2.74
C GLU A 104 -9.05 5.32 1.41
N LYS A 105 -9.46 6.47 0.86
CA LYS A 105 -10.18 6.51 -0.42
C LYS A 105 -9.35 6.00 -1.60
N VAL A 106 -8.06 6.27 -1.64
CA VAL A 106 -7.16 5.70 -2.65
C VAL A 106 -7.06 4.17 -2.50
N SER A 107 -6.97 3.65 -1.28
CA SER A 107 -6.86 2.22 -1.04
C SER A 107 -8.15 1.43 -1.28
N GLU A 108 -9.31 2.09 -1.21
CA GLU A 108 -10.62 1.51 -1.54
C GLU A 108 -10.83 1.39 -3.05
N ASP A 109 -10.14 2.20 -3.84
CA ASP A 109 -10.23 2.18 -5.29
C ASP A 109 -9.33 1.10 -5.88
N ASP A 110 -9.81 0.38 -6.87
CA ASP A 110 -9.03 -0.65 -7.58
C ASP A 110 -8.03 -0.06 -8.60
N GLY A 111 -7.66 1.23 -8.45
CA GLY A 111 -6.74 1.93 -9.35
C GLY A 111 -7.41 2.46 -10.62
N THR A 112 -8.74 2.49 -10.65
CA THR A 112 -9.55 2.90 -11.80
C THR A 112 -9.67 4.41 -11.94
N HIS A 113 -9.62 5.16 -10.83
CA HIS A 113 -9.69 6.61 -10.81
C HIS A 113 -8.30 7.22 -10.60
N ARG A 114 -7.82 7.98 -11.59
CA ARG A 114 -6.48 8.60 -11.57
C ARG A 114 -6.48 10.13 -11.49
N SER A 115 -7.64 10.73 -11.24
CA SER A 115 -7.78 12.17 -11.14
C SER A 115 -7.76 12.63 -9.68
N VAL A 116 -6.95 13.65 -9.39
CA VAL A 116 -6.96 14.30 -8.07
C VAL A 116 -8.33 14.93 -7.77
N ALA A 117 -9.02 15.44 -8.80
CA ALA A 117 -10.35 16.03 -8.66
C ALA A 117 -11.37 15.02 -8.13
N TYR A 118 -11.34 13.78 -8.62
CA TYR A 118 -12.22 12.71 -8.14
C TYR A 118 -12.12 12.50 -6.62
N TYR A 119 -10.92 12.40 -6.10
CA TYR A 119 -10.70 12.20 -4.65
C TYR A 119 -10.99 13.46 -3.84
N ALA A 120 -10.71 14.63 -4.41
CA ALA A 120 -11.02 15.90 -3.78
C ALA A 120 -12.53 16.08 -3.61
N ASP A 121 -13.32 15.76 -4.63
CA ASP A 121 -14.79 15.80 -4.58
C ASP A 121 -15.34 14.79 -3.56
N LYS A 122 -14.81 13.55 -3.53
CA LYS A 122 -15.19 12.53 -2.53
C LYS A 122 -14.93 12.96 -1.10
N LEU A 123 -13.93 13.81 -0.88
CA LEU A 123 -13.55 14.32 0.43
C LEU A 123 -14.11 15.71 0.73
N CYS A 124 -14.90 16.28 -0.18
CA CYS A 124 -15.47 17.64 -0.08
C CYS A 124 -14.39 18.75 0.06
N TYR A 125 -13.26 18.59 -0.66
CA TYR A 125 -12.19 19.59 -0.74
C TYR A 125 -11.95 20.03 -2.20
N SER A 126 -11.36 21.21 -2.38
CA SER A 126 -10.82 21.59 -3.68
C SER A 126 -9.54 20.80 -3.99
N SER A 127 -9.29 20.48 -5.26
CA SER A 127 -8.07 19.80 -5.71
C SER A 127 -6.79 20.54 -5.28
N LYS A 128 -6.83 21.88 -5.27
CA LYS A 128 -5.71 22.73 -4.83
C LYS A 128 -5.44 22.55 -3.33
N HIS A 129 -6.49 22.60 -2.50
CA HIS A 129 -6.36 22.42 -1.05
C HIS A 129 -5.84 21.02 -0.72
N LEU A 130 -6.46 19.97 -1.30
CA LEU A 130 -6.01 18.59 -1.12
C LEU A 130 -4.54 18.42 -1.50
N SER A 131 -4.12 18.97 -2.67
CA SER A 131 -2.73 18.88 -3.14
C SER A 131 -1.75 19.56 -2.18
N THR A 132 -2.12 20.71 -1.65
CA THR A 132 -1.27 21.45 -0.69
C THR A 132 -1.11 20.66 0.61
N VAL A 133 -2.21 20.12 1.15
CA VAL A 133 -2.19 19.36 2.39
C VAL A 133 -1.38 18.06 2.23
N ILE A 134 -1.65 17.28 1.20
CA ILE A 134 -0.96 15.99 0.96
C ILE A 134 0.54 16.22 0.80
N LYS A 135 0.93 17.19 -0.03
CA LYS A 135 2.35 17.51 -0.26
C LYS A 135 3.05 17.97 1.02
N LYS A 136 2.34 18.75 1.87
CA LYS A 136 2.87 19.18 3.18
C LYS A 136 3.11 18.01 4.14
N VAL A 137 2.19 17.03 4.14
CA VAL A 137 2.22 15.89 5.08
C VAL A 137 3.24 14.84 4.67
N CYS A 138 3.29 14.43 3.40
CA CYS A 138 4.12 13.29 2.95
C CYS A 138 5.17 13.65 1.89
N GLY A 139 5.31 14.92 1.50
CA GLY A 139 6.30 15.35 0.50
C GLY A 139 5.95 14.97 -0.95
N LYS A 140 5.00 14.05 -1.17
CA LYS A 140 4.58 13.62 -2.50
C LYS A 140 3.32 14.36 -2.97
N SER A 141 3.15 14.48 -4.28
CA SER A 141 1.88 14.98 -4.82
C SER A 141 0.79 13.91 -4.72
N PRO A 142 -0.52 14.28 -4.56
CA PRO A 142 -1.62 13.32 -4.61
C PRO A 142 -1.61 12.48 -5.88
N LEU A 143 -1.31 13.10 -7.02
CA LEU A 143 -1.25 12.41 -8.31
C LEU A 143 -0.19 11.31 -8.33
N THR A 144 0.97 11.56 -7.72
CA THR A 144 2.03 10.56 -7.58
C THR A 144 1.54 9.36 -6.78
N ILE A 145 0.87 9.58 -5.64
CA ILE A 145 0.34 8.53 -4.79
C ILE A 145 -0.74 7.72 -5.52
N ILE A 146 -1.67 8.40 -6.19
CA ILE A 146 -2.73 7.77 -6.97
C ILE A 146 -2.15 6.89 -8.09
N ASN A 147 -1.14 7.39 -8.81
CA ASN A 147 -0.50 6.63 -9.88
C ASN A 147 0.31 5.44 -9.35
N GLU A 148 1.01 5.59 -8.23
CA GLU A 148 1.71 4.49 -7.56
C GLU A 148 0.72 3.38 -7.17
N HIS A 149 -0.43 3.75 -6.58
CA HIS A 149 -1.49 2.80 -6.23
C HIS A 149 -2.09 2.11 -7.47
N ALA A 150 -2.45 2.88 -8.51
CA ALA A 150 -2.98 2.34 -9.76
C ALA A 150 -1.98 1.33 -10.39
N MET A 151 -0.68 1.64 -10.36
CA MET A 151 0.35 0.72 -10.85
C MET A 151 0.43 -0.58 -10.06
N GLU A 152 0.28 -0.54 -8.74
CA GLU A 152 0.24 -1.78 -7.94
C GLU A 152 -1.01 -2.63 -8.26
N CYS A 153 -2.18 -2.00 -8.46
CA CYS A 153 -3.39 -2.68 -8.90
C CYS A 153 -3.21 -3.30 -10.31
N ILE A 154 -2.61 -2.55 -11.24
CA ILE A 154 -2.30 -3.04 -12.59
C ILE A 154 -1.35 -4.23 -12.54
N LYS A 155 -0.24 -4.13 -11.81
CA LYS A 155 0.73 -5.24 -11.64
C LYS A 155 0.07 -6.49 -11.06
N TYR A 156 -0.82 -6.31 -10.08
CA TYR A 156 -1.55 -7.42 -9.49
C TYR A 156 -2.45 -8.11 -10.53
N LYS A 157 -3.26 -7.34 -11.27
CA LYS A 157 -4.15 -7.89 -12.30
C LYS A 157 -3.38 -8.52 -13.45
N LEU A 158 -2.27 -7.95 -13.88
CA LEU A 158 -1.40 -8.54 -14.90
C LEU A 158 -0.86 -9.93 -14.52
N ARG A 159 -0.66 -10.19 -13.23
CA ARG A 159 -0.14 -11.48 -12.74
C ARG A 159 -1.24 -12.51 -12.43
N HIS A 160 -2.45 -12.05 -12.13
CA HIS A 160 -3.52 -12.88 -11.54
C HIS A 160 -4.83 -12.90 -12.33
N SER A 161 -4.88 -12.25 -13.49
CA SER A 161 -6.04 -12.30 -14.39
C SER A 161 -5.63 -12.71 -15.80
N GLU A 162 -6.59 -13.28 -16.54
CA GLU A 162 -6.42 -13.63 -17.94
C GLU A 162 -6.87 -12.52 -18.90
N MET A 163 -7.08 -11.32 -18.40
CA MET A 163 -7.55 -10.17 -19.16
C MET A 163 -6.57 -9.78 -20.26
N SER A 164 -7.08 -9.55 -21.45
CA SER A 164 -6.32 -8.96 -22.56
C SER A 164 -5.91 -7.52 -22.26
N MET A 165 -4.94 -6.99 -22.99
CA MET A 165 -4.49 -5.59 -22.84
C MET A 165 -5.62 -4.57 -23.11
N LYS A 166 -6.59 -4.92 -23.98
CA LYS A 166 -7.75 -4.08 -24.25
C LYS A 166 -8.68 -4.06 -23.04
N GLU A 167 -9.04 -5.22 -22.51
CA GLU A 167 -9.88 -5.36 -21.31
C GLU A 167 -9.23 -4.69 -20.09
N MET A 168 -7.90 -4.79 -19.96
CA MET A 168 -7.18 -4.08 -18.90
C MET A 168 -7.27 -2.56 -19.06
N ALA A 169 -7.09 -2.05 -20.29
CA ALA A 169 -7.22 -0.63 -20.55
C ALA A 169 -8.64 -0.12 -20.23
N ASP A 170 -9.66 -0.89 -20.62
CA ASP A 170 -11.06 -0.56 -20.35
C ASP A 170 -11.35 -0.62 -18.84
N PHE A 171 -10.90 -1.68 -18.15
CA PHE A 171 -11.06 -1.82 -16.68
C PHE A 171 -10.46 -0.64 -15.91
N PHE A 172 -9.25 -0.22 -16.28
CA PHE A 172 -8.56 0.91 -15.63
C PHE A 172 -8.92 2.28 -16.22
N ASN A 173 -10.02 2.40 -16.96
CA ASN A 173 -10.52 3.64 -17.54
C ASN A 173 -9.46 4.40 -18.36
N PHE A 174 -8.71 3.69 -19.20
CA PHE A 174 -7.86 4.33 -20.22
C PHE A 174 -8.64 4.51 -21.52
N THR A 175 -8.43 5.64 -22.18
CA THR A 175 -9.09 5.97 -23.46
C THR A 175 -8.79 4.97 -24.56
N ASN A 176 -7.62 4.32 -24.51
CA ASN A 176 -7.26 3.26 -25.44
C ASN A 176 -6.05 2.44 -24.91
N PRO A 177 -5.82 1.23 -25.46
CA PRO A 177 -4.71 0.36 -25.05
C PRO A 177 -3.31 0.98 -25.22
N SER A 178 -3.14 1.90 -26.17
CA SER A 178 -1.84 2.56 -26.41
C SER A 178 -1.46 3.49 -25.26
N PHE A 179 -2.43 4.26 -24.72
CA PHE A 179 -2.20 5.09 -23.53
C PHE A 179 -1.95 4.23 -22.28
N PHE A 180 -2.68 3.14 -22.12
CA PHE A 180 -2.43 2.16 -21.05
C PHE A 180 -0.99 1.62 -21.15
N GLY A 181 -0.56 1.17 -22.33
CA GLY A 181 0.80 0.67 -22.55
C GLY A 181 1.89 1.71 -22.24
N LYS A 182 1.68 2.98 -22.64
CA LYS A 182 2.59 4.09 -22.30
C LYS A 182 2.67 4.34 -20.80
N PHE A 183 1.52 4.33 -20.11
CA PHE A 183 1.46 4.51 -18.66
C PHE A 183 2.22 3.42 -17.93
N VAL A 184 1.97 2.16 -18.28
CA VAL A 184 2.66 0.99 -17.70
C VAL A 184 4.15 1.05 -17.95
N LYS A 185 4.59 1.31 -19.19
CA LYS A 185 6.01 1.43 -19.55
C LYS A 185 6.71 2.57 -18.79
N GLY A 186 6.05 3.71 -18.65
CA GLY A 186 6.63 4.87 -17.97
C GLY A 186 6.84 4.67 -16.46
N HIS A 187 6.04 3.80 -15.83
CA HIS A 187 6.12 3.56 -14.39
C HIS A 187 6.91 2.30 -14.00
N ILE A 188 7.01 1.30 -14.87
CA ILE A 188 7.73 0.04 -14.58
C ILE A 188 9.14 0.06 -15.18
N GLY A 189 9.42 0.94 -16.15
CA GLY A 189 10.70 0.95 -16.89
C GLY A 189 10.91 -0.29 -17.77
N MET A 190 9.90 -1.18 -17.89
CA MET A 190 9.96 -2.45 -18.60
C MET A 190 8.99 -2.51 -19.77
N SER A 191 9.42 -3.09 -20.89
CA SER A 191 8.57 -3.42 -22.04
C SER A 191 7.62 -4.58 -21.72
N ARG A 192 6.50 -4.69 -22.46
CA ARG A 192 5.49 -5.77 -22.42
C ARG A 192 6.08 -7.18 -22.24
N CYS A 193 7.18 -7.48 -22.91
CA CYS A 193 7.81 -8.81 -22.90
C CYS A 193 8.35 -9.26 -21.53
N ASN A 194 8.65 -8.33 -20.63
CA ASN A 194 9.27 -8.67 -19.33
C ASN A 194 8.25 -8.85 -18.21
N ILE A 195 6.95 -8.63 -18.46
CA ILE A 195 5.91 -8.73 -17.43
C ILE A 195 5.24 -10.11 -17.46
N GLY A 196 5.66 -11.01 -18.36
CA GLY A 196 5.12 -12.38 -18.46
C GLY A 196 3.70 -12.45 -19.06
N ILE A 197 3.30 -11.43 -19.83
CA ILE A 197 2.04 -11.44 -20.57
C ILE A 197 2.25 -12.34 -21.80
N ARG A 198 1.71 -13.55 -21.75
CA ARG A 198 1.59 -14.40 -22.96
C ARG A 198 0.58 -13.73 -23.89
N GLU A 199 1.04 -13.38 -25.10
CA GLU A 199 0.11 -13.08 -26.19
C GLU A 199 -0.66 -14.40 -26.50
N ARG A 200 -1.97 -14.35 -26.35
CA ARG A 200 -2.91 -15.25 -26.99
C ARG A 200 -3.58 -14.50 -28.12
#